data_9d0aa60de1ed34e0f30d9ec4ae340bf5
#
_entry.id   9d0aa60de1ed34e0f30d9ec4ae340bf5
#
_cell.length_a   1.000
_cell.length_b   1.000
_cell.length_c   1.000
_cell.angle_alpha   90.00
_cell.angle_beta   90.00
_cell.angle_gamma   90.00
#
_symmetry.space_group_name_H-M   'P 1'
#
loop_
_entity.id
_entity.type
_entity.pdbx_description
1 polymer ?
#
loop_
_entity_poly.entity_id
_entity_poly.type
_entity_poly.pdbx_seq_one_letter_code
_entity_poly.pdbx_strand_id
1 'polypeptide(L)' 'MKKNLTITIQCPFCGDYHEVSVNETAYDNWCGGELIQNAMPDLTPTEREQLISGLCPKCQEKIFGN' A
#
# COMPACT_ATOMS: atom_id res chain seq x y z
N MET A 1 12.74 7.60 4.81
CA MET A 1 11.95 7.53 6.06
C MET A 1 12.00 6.12 6.63
N LYS A 2 11.96 6.02 7.95
CA LYS A 2 12.00 4.73 8.61
C LYS A 2 10.63 4.08 8.59
N LYS A 3 10.56 2.81 8.14
CA LYS A 3 9.30 2.06 8.08
C LYS A 3 9.10 1.36 9.43
N ASN A 4 8.24 1.92 10.26
CA ASN A 4 8.00 1.44 11.63
C ASN A 4 6.57 1.00 11.89
N LEU A 5 5.74 0.94 10.86
CA LEU A 5 4.35 0.51 10.96
C LEU A 5 4.07 -0.51 9.87
N THR A 6 3.48 -1.64 10.24
CA THR A 6 3.08 -2.67 9.28
C THR A 6 1.56 -2.68 9.16
N ILE A 7 1.06 -2.53 7.93
CA ILE A 7 -0.38 -2.54 7.64
C ILE A 7 -0.73 -3.90 7.05
N THR A 8 -1.65 -4.61 7.68
CA THR A 8 -2.14 -5.89 7.17
C THR A 8 -3.44 -5.64 6.40
N ILE A 9 -3.50 -6.14 5.17
CA ILE A 9 -4.61 -5.89 4.26
C ILE A 9 -5.10 -7.23 3.72
N GLN A 10 -6.42 -7.39 3.63
CA GLN A 10 -7.01 -8.55 2.97
C GLN A 10 -7.33 -8.16 1.53
N CYS A 11 -6.78 -8.92 0.58
CA CYS A 11 -7.04 -8.67 -0.83
C CYS A 11 -8.52 -8.92 -1.14
N PRO A 12 -9.24 -7.95 -1.70
CA PRO A 12 -10.67 -8.12 -2.00
C PRO A 12 -10.92 -9.06 -3.18
N PHE A 13 -9.88 -9.37 -3.94
CA PHE A 13 -10.01 -10.21 -5.14
C PHE A 13 -9.78 -11.69 -4.85
N CYS A 14 -8.69 -12.03 -4.16
CA CYS A 14 -8.34 -13.43 -3.85
C CYS A 14 -8.59 -13.81 -2.40
N GLY A 15 -8.79 -12.84 -1.52
CA GLY A 15 -9.05 -13.08 -0.11
C GLY A 15 -7.81 -13.32 0.75
N ASP A 16 -6.64 -13.35 0.16
CA ASP A 16 -5.40 -13.56 0.91
C ASP A 16 -4.97 -12.29 1.63
N TYR A 17 -4.31 -12.46 2.76
CA TYR A 17 -3.75 -11.34 3.51
C TYR A 17 -2.36 -11.00 3.00
N HIS A 18 -2.03 -9.72 3.00
CA HIS A 18 -0.70 -9.23 2.65
C HIS A 18 -0.38 -8.01 3.50
N GLU A 19 0.89 -7.64 3.54
CA GLU A 19 1.36 -6.57 4.41
C GLU A 19 2.18 -5.55 3.64
N VAL A 20 2.09 -4.29 4.11
CA VAL A 20 2.91 -3.19 3.61
C VAL A 20 3.51 -2.50 4.81
N SER A 21 4.84 -2.31 4.80
CA SER A 21 5.52 -1.59 5.85
C SER A 21 5.65 -0.11 5.46
N VAL A 22 5.31 0.78 6.36
CA VAL A 22 5.30 2.21 6.10
C VAL A 22 5.86 2.97 7.30
N ASN A 23 6.13 4.27 7.09
CA ASN A 23 6.44 5.18 8.20
C ASN A 23 5.12 5.66 8.80
N GLU A 24 4.98 5.57 10.11
CA GLU A 24 3.75 5.90 10.80
C GLU A 24 3.32 7.36 10.57
N THR A 25 4.25 8.30 10.68
CA THR A 25 3.94 9.71 10.46
C THR A 25 3.50 9.96 9.02
N ALA A 26 4.19 9.35 8.07
CA ALA A 26 3.83 9.46 6.65
C ALA A 26 2.44 8.88 6.38
N TYR A 27 2.14 7.75 7.00
CA TYR A 27 0.83 7.12 6.88
C TYR A 27 -0.28 8.03 7.43
N ASP A 28 -0.03 8.66 8.57
CA ASP A 28 -0.97 9.61 9.17
C ASP A 28 -1.23 10.81 8.24
N ASN A 29 -0.18 11.31 7.59
CA ASN A 29 -0.31 12.40 6.64
C ASN A 29 -1.21 12.03 5.48
N TRP A 30 -1.05 10.81 4.97
CA TRP A 30 -1.92 10.31 3.91
C TRP A 30 -3.37 10.19 4.39
N CYS A 31 -3.58 9.66 5.58
CA CYS A 31 -4.92 9.57 6.17
C CYS A 31 -5.55 10.93 6.37
N GLY A 32 -4.75 11.97 6.56
CA GLY A 32 -5.20 13.34 6.71
C GLY A 32 -5.53 14.04 5.39
N GLY A 33 -5.37 13.36 4.25
CA GLY A 33 -5.75 13.90 2.96
C GLY A 33 -4.59 14.21 2.01
N GLU A 34 -3.36 13.96 2.42
CA GLU A 34 -2.21 14.18 1.54
C GLU A 34 -2.15 13.09 0.47
N LEU A 35 -1.66 13.45 -0.72
CA LEU A 35 -1.47 12.46 -1.79
C LEU A 35 -0.45 11.41 -1.35
N ILE A 36 -0.72 10.15 -1.65
CA ILE A 36 0.11 9.03 -1.21
C ILE A 36 1.56 9.18 -1.71
N GLN A 37 1.75 9.65 -2.92
CA GLN A 37 3.08 9.84 -3.51
C GLN A 37 3.87 10.93 -2.81
N ASN A 38 3.20 11.90 -2.19
CA ASN A 38 3.83 12.96 -1.42
C ASN A 38 4.06 12.54 0.02
N ALA A 39 3.08 11.84 0.61
CA ALA A 39 3.19 11.38 1.99
C ALA A 39 4.19 10.25 2.14
N MET A 40 4.22 9.33 1.18
CA MET A 40 5.05 8.13 1.24
C MET A 40 5.82 7.92 -0.07
N PRO A 41 6.79 8.80 -0.38
CA PRO A 41 7.53 8.71 -1.65
C PRO A 41 8.42 7.48 -1.76
N ASP A 42 8.72 6.82 -0.64
CA ASP A 42 9.58 5.64 -0.61
C ASP A 42 8.89 4.36 -1.07
N LEU A 43 7.57 4.39 -1.17
CA LEU A 43 6.81 3.21 -1.57
C LEU A 43 6.92 2.98 -3.08
N THR A 44 7.02 1.70 -3.45
CA THR A 44 6.94 1.31 -4.86
C THR A 44 5.51 1.50 -5.36
N PRO A 45 5.31 1.57 -6.70
CA PRO A 45 3.95 1.64 -7.24
C PRO A 45 3.05 0.49 -6.77
N THR A 46 3.62 -0.72 -6.64
CA THR A 46 2.89 -1.89 -6.15
C THR A 46 2.44 -1.69 -4.71
N GLU A 47 3.32 -1.17 -3.85
CA GLU A 47 2.99 -0.91 -2.45
C GLU A 47 1.93 0.17 -2.31
N ARG A 48 1.99 1.22 -3.13
CA ARG A 48 0.97 2.26 -3.12
C ARG A 48 -0.40 1.68 -3.47
N GLU A 49 -0.44 0.85 -4.50
CA GLU A 49 -1.69 0.23 -4.92
C GLU A 49 -2.24 -0.73 -3.86
N GLN A 50 -1.35 -1.44 -3.14
CA GLN A 50 -1.78 -2.27 -2.03
C GLN A 50 -2.54 -1.48 -0.98
N LEU A 51 -2.10 -0.25 -0.70
CA LEU A 51 -2.76 0.61 0.27
C LEU A 51 -4.04 1.24 -0.28
N ILE A 52 -4.06 1.60 -1.56
CA ILE A 52 -5.19 2.29 -2.18
C ILE A 52 -6.35 1.32 -2.45
N SER A 53 -6.08 0.23 -3.14
CA SER A 53 -7.12 -0.73 -3.55
C SER A 53 -7.18 -1.97 -2.67
N GLY A 54 -6.12 -2.27 -1.95
CA GLY A 54 -6.02 -3.49 -1.14
C GLY A 54 -5.60 -4.71 -1.93
N LEU A 55 -5.39 -4.60 -3.24
CA LEU A 55 -5.00 -5.74 -4.07
C LEU A 55 -3.59 -6.22 -3.73
N CYS A 56 -3.44 -7.54 -3.55
CA CYS A 56 -2.12 -8.10 -3.34
C CYS A 56 -1.30 -8.03 -4.63
N PRO A 57 0.05 -8.12 -4.54
CA PRO A 57 0.90 -8.01 -5.74
C PRO A 57 0.54 -9.00 -6.84
N LYS A 58 0.16 -10.22 -6.47
CA LYS A 58 -0.23 -11.24 -7.46
C LYS A 58 -1.47 -10.84 -8.23
N CYS A 59 -2.47 -10.30 -7.54
CA CYS A 59 -3.71 -9.85 -8.18
C CYS A 59 -3.48 -8.62 -9.03
N GLN A 60 -2.62 -7.71 -8.57
CA GLN A 60 -2.23 -6.55 -9.36
C GLN A 60 -1.62 -6.98 -10.69
N GLU A 61 -0.73 -7.95 -10.65
CA GLU A 61 -0.09 -8.48 -11.85
C GLU A 61 -1.12 -9.07 -12.82
N LYS A 62 -2.11 -9.78 -12.31
CA LYS A 62 -3.17 -10.37 -13.14
C LYS A 62 -4.10 -9.31 -13.75
N ILE A 63 -4.44 -8.29 -12.97
CA ILE A 63 -5.42 -7.29 -13.39
C ILE A 63 -4.81 -6.22 -14.28
N PHE A 64 -3.64 -5.71 -13.90
CA PHE A 64 -3.00 -4.61 -14.64
C PHE A 64 -2.09 -5.08 -15.75
N GLY A 65 -1.87 -6.36 -15.82
CA GLY A 65 -1.23 -6.99 -16.95
C GLY A 65 0.27 -6.82 -16.99
N ASN A 66 0.89 -7.77 -17.41
CA ASN A 66 2.28 -7.83 -17.86
C ASN A 66 2.69 -9.22 -18.03
#